data_b61913dc99a42ea67cacab279fb3d8da
#
_entry.id   b61913dc99a42ea67cacab279fb3d8da
#
_cell.length_a   1.000
_cell.length_b   1.000
_cell.length_c   1.000
_cell.angle_alpha   90.00
_cell.angle_beta   90.00
_cell.angle_gamma   90.00
#
_symmetry.space_group_name_H-M   'P 1'
#
loop_
_entity.id
_entity.type
_entity.pdbx_description
1 polymer ?
#
loop_
_entity_poly.entity_id
_entity_poly.type
_entity_poly.pdbx_seq_one_letter_code
_entity_poly.pdbx_strand_id
1 'polypeptide(L)'
;MIVVVMGVSGCGKSTVGQKIAERLGCAFRDGDEFHSEANRAKMHAGIPLNDDDRKPWLESIRAYMDEKTSNGQSLVVACSALKQRYRDVLRGPAGNAEFVYLKGDFDLLQGRLAARKDHFFNPSLLRSQFDALEEPTDAVIVDIALPPDAIVDEAVAQLQARAAHRPAA
;
A
#
# COMPACT_ATOMS: atom_id res chain seq x y z
N MET A 1 -9.85 5.78 11.50
CA MET A 1 -9.54 5.88 10.04
C MET A 1 -8.62 4.73 9.66
N ILE A 2 -8.91 4.04 8.57
CA ILE A 2 -8.05 2.99 8.00
C ILE A 2 -7.47 3.51 6.69
N VAL A 3 -6.14 3.45 6.53
CA VAL A 3 -5.42 3.93 5.35
C VAL A 3 -4.58 2.81 4.77
N VAL A 4 -4.65 2.59 3.47
CA VAL A 4 -3.80 1.67 2.72
C VAL A 4 -2.88 2.48 1.82
N VAL A 5 -1.57 2.43 2.09
CA VAL A 5 -0.54 3.06 1.24
C VAL A 5 -0.12 2.05 0.18
N MET A 6 -0.38 2.37 -1.09
CA MET A 6 -0.21 1.45 -2.21
C MET A 6 0.75 1.97 -3.29
N GLY A 7 1.18 1.07 -4.12
CA GLY A 7 2.06 1.36 -5.26
C GLY A 7 3.01 0.20 -5.55
N VAL A 8 3.80 0.35 -6.61
CA VAL A 8 4.77 -0.65 -7.04
C VAL A 8 5.98 -0.73 -6.10
N SER A 9 6.81 -1.76 -6.26
CA SER A 9 8.05 -1.90 -5.49
C SER A 9 8.95 -0.68 -5.63
N GLY A 10 9.57 -0.27 -4.53
CA GLY A 10 10.51 0.85 -4.50
C GLY A 10 9.87 2.24 -4.45
N CYS A 11 8.55 2.36 -4.46
CA CYS A 11 7.88 3.67 -4.36
C CYS A 11 7.87 4.28 -2.94
N GLY A 12 8.31 3.52 -1.92
CA GLY A 12 8.44 4.02 -0.56
C GLY A 12 7.24 3.78 0.36
N LYS A 13 6.39 2.80 0.06
CA LYS A 13 5.17 2.50 0.83
C LYS A 13 5.40 2.36 2.32
N SER A 14 6.39 1.57 2.74
CA SER A 14 6.64 1.31 4.16
C SER A 14 7.14 2.57 4.87
N THR A 15 8.09 3.28 4.28
CA THR A 15 8.63 4.53 4.84
C THR A 15 7.57 5.63 4.94
N VAL A 16 6.85 5.87 3.84
CA VAL A 16 5.79 6.88 3.80
C VAL A 16 4.63 6.48 4.70
N GLY A 17 4.23 5.21 4.67
CA GLY A 17 3.14 4.69 5.51
C GLY A 17 3.43 4.84 7.00
N GLN A 18 4.66 4.55 7.44
CA GLN A 18 5.08 4.75 8.82
C GLN A 18 5.01 6.22 9.23
N LYS A 19 5.52 7.13 8.39
CA LYS A 19 5.45 8.57 8.66
C LYS A 19 4.01 9.11 8.67
N ILE A 20 3.14 8.62 7.81
CA ILE A 20 1.71 8.96 7.84
C ILE A 20 1.09 8.50 9.17
N ALA A 21 1.38 7.27 9.60
CA ALA A 21 0.87 6.74 10.87
C ALA A 21 1.34 7.59 12.08
N GLU A 22 2.61 7.99 12.09
CA GLU A 22 3.16 8.90 13.12
C GLU A 22 2.41 10.24 13.14
N ARG A 23 2.16 10.84 11.96
CA ARG A 23 1.40 12.10 11.85
C ARG A 23 -0.06 11.97 12.28
N LEU A 24 -0.68 10.83 12.03
CA LEU A 24 -2.06 10.54 12.43
C LEU A 24 -2.18 10.01 13.87
N GLY A 25 -1.07 9.76 14.54
CA GLY A 25 -1.05 9.21 15.91
C GLY A 25 -1.64 7.79 15.99
N CYS A 26 -1.38 6.94 15.00
CA CYS A 26 -1.94 5.60 14.93
C CYS A 26 -0.88 4.53 14.61
N ALA A 27 -1.31 3.25 14.63
CA ALA A 27 -0.44 2.12 14.34
C ALA A 27 -0.11 2.03 12.84
N PHE A 28 1.06 1.48 12.55
CA PHE A 28 1.50 1.07 11.20
C PHE A 28 1.70 -0.44 11.15
N ARG A 29 1.36 -1.04 10.01
CA ARG A 29 1.68 -2.44 9.67
C ARG A 29 2.14 -2.55 8.23
N ASP A 30 3.15 -3.36 7.99
CA ASP A 30 3.52 -3.76 6.64
C ASP A 30 2.67 -4.97 6.22
N GLY A 31 2.01 -4.88 5.06
CA GLY A 31 1.17 -5.94 4.53
C GLY A 31 1.93 -7.24 4.28
N ASP A 32 3.24 -7.17 4.05
CA ASP A 32 4.08 -8.35 3.86
C ASP A 32 4.15 -9.24 5.12
N GLU A 33 3.91 -8.68 6.30
CA GLU A 33 3.86 -9.45 7.55
C GLU A 33 2.73 -10.49 7.59
N PHE A 34 1.69 -10.31 6.76
CA PHE A 34 0.51 -11.17 6.72
C PHE A 34 0.61 -12.35 5.75
N HIS A 35 1.71 -12.48 5.02
CA HIS A 35 1.91 -13.64 4.14
C HIS A 35 2.04 -14.93 4.92
N SER A 36 1.42 -16.00 4.38
CA SER A 36 1.59 -17.36 4.87
C SER A 36 3.02 -17.87 4.68
N GLU A 37 3.40 -18.92 5.41
CA GLU A 37 4.68 -19.59 5.19
C GLU A 37 4.82 -20.11 3.76
N ALA A 38 3.74 -20.63 3.17
CA ALA A 38 3.72 -21.10 1.78
C ALA A 38 4.01 -19.97 0.79
N ASN A 39 3.41 -18.79 0.99
CA ASN A 39 3.70 -17.61 0.16
C ASN A 39 5.14 -17.14 0.33
N ARG A 40 5.63 -17.10 1.56
CA ARG A 40 7.03 -16.74 1.85
C ARG A 40 8.01 -17.68 1.19
N ALA A 41 7.74 -18.99 1.22
CA ALA A 41 8.56 -20.01 0.56
C ALA A 41 8.59 -19.80 -0.96
N LYS A 42 7.46 -19.53 -1.59
CA LYS A 42 7.39 -19.18 -3.03
C LYS A 42 8.20 -17.92 -3.35
N MET A 43 8.06 -16.86 -2.57
CA MET A 43 8.83 -15.62 -2.76
C MET A 43 10.32 -15.84 -2.62
N HIS A 44 10.76 -16.61 -1.63
CA HIS A 44 12.17 -16.98 -1.47
C HIS A 44 12.72 -17.82 -2.63
N ALA A 45 11.89 -18.68 -3.21
CA ALA A 45 12.26 -19.49 -4.38
C ALA A 45 12.18 -18.72 -5.71
N GLY A 46 11.80 -17.43 -5.68
CA GLY A 46 11.60 -16.61 -6.88
C GLY A 46 10.36 -16.99 -7.69
N ILE A 47 9.42 -17.71 -7.07
CA ILE A 47 8.16 -18.13 -7.70
C ILE A 47 7.13 -16.99 -7.51
N PRO A 48 6.56 -16.43 -8.60
CA PRO A 48 5.54 -15.40 -8.49
C PRO A 48 4.28 -15.92 -7.78
N LEU A 49 3.67 -15.09 -6.94
CA LEU A 49 2.37 -15.40 -6.36
C LEU A 49 1.27 -15.14 -7.41
N ASN A 50 0.32 -16.09 -7.50
CA ASN A 50 -0.90 -15.92 -8.29
C ASN A 50 -2.03 -15.29 -7.45
N ASP A 51 -3.20 -15.09 -8.05
CA ASP A 51 -4.35 -14.51 -7.35
C ASP A 51 -4.88 -15.41 -6.23
N ASP A 52 -4.83 -16.73 -6.40
CA ASP A 52 -5.25 -17.68 -5.37
C ASP A 52 -4.32 -17.65 -4.16
N ASP A 53 -3.03 -17.46 -4.37
CA ASP A 53 -2.05 -17.25 -3.29
C ASP A 53 -2.30 -15.93 -2.54
N ARG A 54 -2.69 -14.89 -3.25
CA ARG A 54 -2.91 -13.54 -2.68
C ARG A 54 -4.22 -13.40 -1.94
N LYS A 55 -5.26 -14.14 -2.31
CA LYS A 55 -6.58 -14.01 -1.71
C LYS A 55 -6.57 -14.19 -0.20
N PRO A 56 -6.04 -15.29 0.37
CA PRO A 56 -5.97 -15.45 1.83
C PRO A 56 -5.13 -14.37 2.51
N TRP A 57 -4.08 -13.91 1.86
CA TRP A 57 -3.23 -12.83 2.35
C TRP A 57 -4.00 -11.51 2.46
N LEU A 58 -4.72 -11.11 1.42
CA LEU A 58 -5.56 -9.91 1.42
C LEU A 58 -6.69 -10.00 2.46
N GLU A 59 -7.30 -11.19 2.59
CA GLU A 59 -8.33 -11.45 3.60
C GLU A 59 -7.78 -11.33 5.03
N SER A 60 -6.55 -11.77 5.27
CA SER A 60 -5.87 -11.62 6.57
C SER A 60 -5.62 -10.15 6.90
N ILE A 61 -5.17 -9.35 5.93
CA ILE A 61 -5.01 -7.91 6.10
C ILE A 61 -6.37 -7.27 6.40
N ARG A 62 -7.42 -7.63 5.65
CA ARG A 62 -8.76 -7.10 5.84
C ARG A 62 -9.28 -7.42 7.24
N ALA A 63 -9.16 -8.66 7.68
CA ALA A 63 -9.60 -9.08 9.02
C ALA A 63 -8.92 -8.26 10.13
N TYR A 64 -7.62 -7.99 9.98
CA TYR A 64 -6.90 -7.14 10.93
C TYR A 64 -7.39 -5.69 10.90
N MET A 65 -7.67 -5.15 9.72
CA MET A 65 -8.24 -3.81 9.56
C MET A 65 -9.63 -3.71 10.19
N ASP A 66 -10.46 -4.76 10.06
CA ASP A 66 -11.78 -4.84 10.68
C ASP A 66 -11.71 -4.89 12.21
N GLU A 67 -10.78 -5.67 12.76
CA GLU A 67 -10.52 -5.69 14.21
C GLU A 67 -10.18 -4.28 14.73
N LYS A 68 -9.29 -3.57 14.05
CA LYS A 68 -8.93 -2.20 14.45
C LYS A 68 -10.09 -1.24 14.35
N THR A 69 -10.88 -1.33 13.28
CA THR A 69 -12.09 -0.53 13.11
C THR A 69 -13.10 -0.77 14.23
N SER A 70 -13.35 -2.04 14.56
CA SER A 70 -14.30 -2.42 15.61
C SER A 70 -13.89 -1.91 17.01
N ASN A 71 -12.60 -1.76 17.23
CA ASN A 71 -12.03 -1.20 18.45
C ASN A 71 -11.92 0.34 18.42
N GLY A 72 -12.45 1.01 17.39
CA GLY A 72 -12.35 2.46 17.22
C GLY A 72 -10.94 2.96 16.95
N GLN A 73 -10.02 2.07 16.54
CA GLN A 73 -8.62 2.39 16.32
C GLN A 73 -8.37 2.76 14.86
N SER A 74 -7.45 3.70 14.65
CA SER A 74 -6.93 4.03 13.33
C SER A 74 -5.70 3.16 13.00
N LEU A 75 -5.48 2.92 11.70
CA LEU A 75 -4.39 2.08 11.22
C LEU A 75 -3.93 2.53 9.84
N VAL A 76 -2.62 2.50 9.62
CA VAL A 76 -2.01 2.60 8.28
C VAL A 76 -1.38 1.26 7.91
N VAL A 77 -1.69 0.76 6.73
CA VAL A 77 -1.12 -0.48 6.18
C VAL A 77 -0.40 -0.19 4.88
N ALA A 78 0.83 -0.66 4.71
CA ALA A 78 1.51 -0.67 3.43
C ALA A 78 1.16 -1.97 2.68
N CYS A 79 0.61 -1.86 1.48
CA CYS A 79 0.26 -3.00 0.64
C CYS A 79 0.31 -2.59 -0.83
N SER A 80 0.94 -3.38 -1.69
CA SER A 80 1.03 -3.04 -3.12
C SER A 80 -0.32 -2.78 -3.77
N ALA A 81 -1.34 -3.60 -3.50
CA ALA A 81 -2.74 -3.43 -3.92
C ALA A 81 -2.93 -3.02 -5.40
N LEU A 82 -2.13 -3.64 -6.30
CA LEU A 82 -1.97 -3.17 -7.69
C LEU A 82 -3.23 -3.30 -8.53
N LYS A 83 -4.04 -4.34 -8.30
CA LYS A 83 -5.25 -4.58 -9.06
C LYS A 83 -6.49 -4.09 -8.33
N GLN A 84 -7.49 -3.65 -9.08
CA GLN A 84 -8.75 -3.19 -8.51
C GLN A 84 -9.39 -4.25 -7.60
N ARG A 85 -9.42 -5.51 -8.03
CA ARG A 85 -9.95 -6.61 -7.23
C ARG A 85 -9.24 -6.81 -5.88
N TYR A 86 -7.95 -6.48 -5.78
CA TYR A 86 -7.23 -6.52 -4.51
C TYR A 86 -7.69 -5.38 -3.59
N ARG A 87 -7.86 -4.19 -4.16
CA ARG A 87 -8.39 -3.03 -3.43
C ARG A 87 -9.83 -3.25 -2.96
N ASP A 88 -10.64 -3.94 -3.76
CA ASP A 88 -12.03 -4.27 -3.38
C ASP A 88 -12.06 -5.17 -2.14
N VAL A 89 -11.19 -6.16 -2.05
CA VAL A 89 -11.04 -6.99 -0.84
C VAL A 89 -10.65 -6.14 0.36
N LEU A 90 -9.62 -5.29 0.21
CA LEU A 90 -9.13 -4.43 1.30
C LEU A 90 -10.16 -3.37 1.71
N ARG A 91 -10.94 -2.85 0.77
CA ARG A 91 -12.00 -1.87 1.06
C ARG A 91 -13.14 -2.48 1.86
N GLY A 92 -13.45 -3.73 1.58
CA GLY A 92 -14.53 -4.47 2.22
C GLY A 92 -15.92 -3.88 1.98
N PRO A 93 -16.96 -4.51 2.52
CA PRO A 93 -18.34 -4.09 2.29
C PRO A 93 -18.69 -2.75 2.92
N ALA A 94 -18.03 -2.36 4.00
CA ALA A 94 -18.26 -1.08 4.66
C ALA A 94 -17.61 0.11 3.96
N GLY A 95 -16.74 -0.13 2.97
CA GLY A 95 -16.07 0.93 2.21
C GLY A 95 -15.21 1.88 3.06
N ASN A 96 -14.68 1.42 4.18
CA ASN A 96 -14.08 2.26 5.22
C ASN A 96 -12.57 2.46 5.09
N ALA A 97 -11.92 1.88 4.08
CA ALA A 97 -10.50 2.04 3.84
C ALA A 97 -10.24 3.15 2.81
N GLU A 98 -9.41 4.11 3.17
CA GLU A 98 -8.86 5.12 2.26
C GLU A 98 -7.57 4.60 1.63
N PHE A 99 -7.37 4.91 0.34
CA PHE A 99 -6.14 4.54 -0.36
C PHE A 99 -5.27 5.76 -0.62
N VAL A 100 -3.98 5.63 -0.38
CA VAL A 100 -2.95 6.59 -0.78
C VAL A 100 -2.08 5.92 -1.83
N TYR A 101 -2.18 6.37 -3.06
CA TYR A 101 -1.40 5.84 -4.18
C TYR A 101 -0.13 6.66 -4.38
N LEU A 102 1.00 6.03 -4.16
CA LEU A 102 2.32 6.60 -4.40
C LEU A 102 2.67 6.40 -5.88
N LYS A 103 2.41 7.43 -6.67
CA LYS A 103 2.59 7.40 -8.12
C LYS A 103 3.99 7.81 -8.52
N GLY A 104 4.65 6.97 -9.32
CA GLY A 104 5.92 7.29 -9.96
C GLY A 104 6.03 6.59 -11.30
N ASP A 105 6.82 7.14 -12.22
CA ASP A 105 7.07 6.49 -13.48
C ASP A 105 8.13 5.38 -13.37
N PHE A 106 8.18 4.53 -14.40
CA PHE A 106 9.09 3.40 -14.44
C PHE A 106 10.56 3.81 -14.33
N ASP A 107 10.96 4.84 -15.06
CA ASP A 107 12.37 5.27 -15.12
C ASP A 107 12.85 5.80 -13.76
N LEU A 108 12.02 6.60 -13.09
CA LEU A 108 12.31 7.09 -11.74
C LEU A 108 12.49 5.94 -10.75
N LEU A 109 11.59 4.97 -10.77
CA LEU A 109 11.62 3.83 -9.86
C LEU A 109 12.75 2.86 -10.18
N GLN A 110 13.01 2.60 -11.45
CA GLN A 110 14.16 1.81 -11.88
C GLN A 110 15.47 2.43 -11.40
N GLY A 111 15.63 3.75 -11.56
CA GLY A 111 16.80 4.47 -11.08
C GLY A 111 16.98 4.37 -9.56
N ARG A 112 15.91 4.54 -8.80
CA ARG A 112 15.93 4.42 -7.32
C ARG A 112 16.29 3.01 -6.85
N LEU A 113 15.73 1.98 -7.47
CA LEU A 113 16.02 0.60 -7.14
C LEU A 113 17.44 0.18 -7.52
N ALA A 114 17.93 0.64 -8.68
CA ALA A 114 19.31 0.38 -9.11
C ALA A 114 20.35 1.07 -8.22
N ALA A 115 20.03 2.20 -7.59
CA ALA A 115 20.91 2.92 -6.67
C ALA A 115 21.01 2.28 -5.28
N ARG A 116 20.13 1.34 -4.92
CA ARG A 116 20.17 0.61 -3.64
C ARG A 116 21.30 -0.43 -3.67
N LYS A 117 22.29 -0.25 -2.82
CA LYS A 117 23.48 -1.13 -2.78
C LYS A 117 23.22 -2.50 -2.11
N ASP A 118 22.17 -2.62 -1.32
CA ASP A 118 21.94 -3.77 -0.43
C ASP A 118 20.85 -4.73 -0.92
N HIS A 119 20.24 -4.47 -2.08
CA HIS A 119 19.17 -5.31 -2.62
C HIS A 119 19.46 -5.70 -4.06
N PHE A 120 19.34 -7.00 -4.33
CA PHE A 120 19.29 -7.49 -5.70
C PHE A 120 18.06 -6.92 -6.40
N PHE A 121 18.28 -6.11 -7.41
CA PHE A 121 17.22 -5.51 -8.21
C PHE A 121 17.05 -6.29 -9.52
N ASN A 122 15.83 -6.77 -9.73
CA ASN A 122 15.44 -7.38 -11.00
C ASN A 122 14.51 -6.42 -11.76
N PRO A 123 14.98 -5.79 -12.87
CA PRO A 123 14.16 -4.88 -13.67
C PRO A 123 12.87 -5.51 -14.21
N SER A 124 12.89 -6.82 -14.49
CA SER A 124 11.71 -7.53 -14.99
C SER A 124 10.60 -7.63 -13.95
N LEU A 125 10.94 -7.69 -12.66
CA LEU A 125 9.95 -7.67 -11.58
C LEU A 125 9.23 -6.33 -11.51
N LEU A 126 9.96 -5.22 -11.63
CA LEU A 126 9.34 -3.89 -11.66
C LEU A 126 8.44 -3.74 -12.89
N ARG A 127 8.87 -4.20 -14.06
CA ARG A 127 8.06 -4.18 -15.28
C ARG A 127 6.77 -4.98 -15.10
N SER A 128 6.84 -6.17 -14.54
CA SER A 128 5.66 -6.98 -14.28
C SER A 128 4.68 -6.33 -13.31
N GLN A 129 5.16 -5.56 -12.33
CA GLN A 129 4.31 -4.80 -11.43
C GLN A 129 3.61 -3.64 -12.12
N PHE A 130 4.29 -2.90 -13.00
CA PHE A 130 3.66 -1.88 -13.82
C PHE A 130 2.62 -2.46 -14.78
N ASP A 131 2.88 -3.64 -15.35
CA ASP A 131 1.91 -4.34 -16.21
C ASP A 131 0.67 -4.79 -15.42
N ALA A 132 0.83 -5.17 -14.17
CA ALA A 132 -0.27 -5.55 -13.28
C ALA A 132 -1.02 -4.36 -12.66
N LEU A 133 -0.41 -3.18 -12.65
CA LEU A 133 -0.97 -2.00 -12.01
C LEU A 133 -2.21 -1.51 -12.76
N GLU A 134 -3.32 -1.52 -12.08
CA GLU A 134 -4.55 -0.82 -12.46
C GLU A 134 -4.62 0.45 -11.61
N GLU A 135 -4.32 1.62 -12.20
CA GLU A 135 -4.28 2.87 -11.44
C GLU A 135 -5.64 3.16 -10.77
N PRO A 136 -5.65 3.49 -9.47
CA PRO A 136 -6.91 3.78 -8.78
C PRO A 136 -7.45 5.14 -9.23
N THR A 137 -8.78 5.21 -9.38
CA THR A 137 -9.50 6.46 -9.66
C THR A 137 -10.09 7.11 -8.40
N ASP A 138 -10.16 6.34 -7.31
CA ASP A 138 -10.71 6.75 -6.02
C ASP A 138 -9.66 6.58 -4.92
N ALA A 139 -8.61 7.37 -5.00
CA ALA A 139 -7.50 7.37 -4.04
C ALA A 139 -6.93 8.78 -3.89
N VAL A 140 -6.24 9.00 -2.79
CA VAL A 140 -5.30 10.12 -2.67
C VAL A 140 -4.08 9.77 -3.54
N ILE A 141 -3.78 10.58 -4.55
CA ILE A 141 -2.65 10.34 -5.46
C ILE A 141 -1.55 11.33 -5.12
N VAL A 142 -0.36 10.81 -4.82
CA VAL A 142 0.81 11.63 -4.49
C VAL A 142 1.98 11.24 -5.39
N ASP A 143 2.61 12.25 -5.99
CA ASP A 143 3.78 12.06 -6.84
C ASP A 143 5.03 11.81 -5.98
N ILE A 144 5.68 10.67 -6.19
CA ILE A 144 6.89 10.29 -5.46
C ILE A 144 8.15 11.03 -5.92
N ALA A 145 8.08 11.84 -6.97
CA ALA A 145 9.16 12.76 -7.33
C ALA A 145 9.36 13.88 -6.31
N LEU A 146 8.35 14.17 -5.49
CA LEU A 146 8.44 15.09 -4.37
C LEU A 146 9.43 14.60 -3.30
N PRO A 147 10.01 15.50 -2.49
CA PRO A 147 10.77 15.11 -1.30
C PRO A 147 9.91 14.29 -0.33
N PRO A 148 10.49 13.32 0.43
CA PRO A 148 9.73 12.42 1.30
C PRO A 148 8.78 13.10 2.27
N ASP A 149 9.20 14.19 2.90
CA ASP A 149 8.34 14.91 3.85
C ASP A 149 7.17 15.62 3.15
N ALA A 150 7.38 16.14 1.93
CA ALA A 150 6.32 16.73 1.12
C ALA A 150 5.29 15.68 0.67
N ILE A 151 5.72 14.45 0.36
CA ILE A 151 4.82 13.32 0.07
C ILE A 151 3.90 13.05 1.27
N VAL A 152 4.46 13.01 2.46
CA VAL A 152 3.70 12.76 3.71
C VAL A 152 2.73 13.90 3.99
N ASP A 153 3.20 15.15 3.89
CA ASP A 153 2.39 16.34 4.13
C ASP A 153 1.19 16.40 3.18
N GLU A 154 1.41 16.16 1.90
CA GLU A 154 0.34 16.14 0.90
C GLU A 154 -0.65 15.00 1.14
N ALA A 155 -0.16 13.79 1.42
CA ALA A 155 -1.02 12.65 1.71
C ALA A 155 -1.91 12.90 2.92
N VAL A 156 -1.35 13.40 4.02
CA VAL A 156 -2.10 13.68 5.26
C VAL A 156 -3.13 14.79 5.04
N ALA A 157 -2.77 15.88 4.35
CA ALA A 157 -3.69 16.97 4.06
C ALA A 157 -4.90 16.49 3.25
N GLN A 158 -4.67 15.70 2.21
CA GLN A 158 -5.75 15.13 1.38
C GLN A 158 -6.63 14.14 2.14
N LEU A 159 -6.03 13.28 2.98
CA LEU A 159 -6.79 12.35 3.83
C LEU A 159 -7.71 13.09 4.81
N GLN A 160 -7.21 14.14 5.44
CA GLN A 160 -7.98 14.95 6.37
C GLN A 160 -9.11 15.71 5.66
N ALA A 161 -8.86 16.24 4.48
CA ALA A 161 -9.88 16.89 3.67
C ALA A 161 -11.01 15.93 3.26
N ARG A 162 -10.65 14.69 2.86
CA ARG A 162 -11.64 13.64 2.54
C ARG A 162 -12.46 13.24 3.77
N ALA A 163 -11.82 13.10 4.92
CA ALA A 163 -12.52 12.78 6.17
C ALA A 163 -13.53 13.85 6.57
N ALA A 164 -13.20 15.14 6.38
CA ALA A 164 -14.08 16.25 6.69
C ALA A 164 -15.33 16.33 5.78
N HIS A 165 -15.26 15.77 4.57
CA HIS A 165 -16.35 15.75 3.59
C HIS A 165 -17.21 14.47 3.64
N ARG A 166 -16.84 13.50 4.49
CA ARG A 166 -17.68 12.30 4.70
C ARG A 166 -18.86 12.66 5.58
N PRO A 167 -20.11 12.39 5.13
CA PRO A 167 -21.26 12.50 6.02
C PRO A 167 -21.08 11.57 7.21
N ALA A 168 -21.45 12.05 8.38
CA ALA A 168 -21.49 11.21 9.59
C ALA A 168 -22.42 10.01 9.32
N ALA A 169 -21.91 8.80 9.56
CA ALA A 169 -22.67 7.57 9.41
C ALA A 169 -23.71 7.43 10.55
#